data_a2e4fc57d2899cf6fa886e0661bae30e
#
_entry.id   a2e4fc57d2899cf6fa886e0661bae30e
#
_cell.length_a   1.000
_cell.length_b   1.000
_cell.length_c   1.000
_cell.angle_alpha   90.00
_cell.angle_beta   90.00
_cell.angle_gamma   90.00
#
_symmetry.space_group_name_H-M   'P 1'
#
loop_
_entity.id
_entity.type
_entity.pdbx_description
1 polymer ?
#
loop_
_entity_poly.entity_id
_entity_poly.type
_entity_poly.pdbx_seq_one_letter_code
_entity_poly.pdbx_strand_id
1 'polypeptide(L)'
;AGLREIAAQNEVFTSLIGSGYYGTITPPVIKRNVLENPAWYTAYTPYQPEISQGRLEALFAFQTVICDMTALALSNASMLDEGTAAAEAMTLARRSSKVADDAIFLIDKGVHTQTKAVVVTRAKPLGITVLEVDALAIPAGTSYFGLLVQYPDATGAIVDYSKVADAAHEAGALV
;
A
#
# COMPACT_ATOMS: atom_id res chain seq x y z
N ALA A 1 -5.54 19.75 -36.94
CA ALA A 1 -7.01 19.73 -36.93
C ALA A 1 -7.52 18.32 -36.71
N GLY A 2 -7.21 17.31 -37.53
CA GLY A 2 -7.79 15.97 -37.48
C GLY A 2 -7.64 15.24 -36.14
N LEU A 3 -6.50 15.34 -35.41
CA LEU A 3 -6.34 14.71 -34.10
C LEU A 3 -7.27 15.32 -33.04
N ARG A 4 -7.54 16.62 -33.11
CA ARG A 4 -8.50 17.26 -32.18
C ARG A 4 -9.93 16.82 -32.46
N GLU A 5 -10.28 16.62 -33.73
CA GLU A 5 -11.60 16.13 -34.12
C GLU A 5 -11.82 14.69 -33.64
N ILE A 6 -10.79 13.84 -33.74
CA ILE A 6 -10.82 12.47 -33.19
C ILE A 6 -10.93 12.52 -31.65
N ALA A 7 -10.13 13.34 -31.00
CA ALA A 7 -10.17 13.46 -29.54
C ALA A 7 -11.52 14.00 -29.03
N ALA A 8 -12.19 14.86 -29.76
CA ALA A 8 -13.51 15.41 -29.44
C ALA A 8 -14.64 14.36 -29.51
N GLN A 9 -14.40 13.18 -30.07
CA GLN A 9 -15.36 12.07 -30.08
C GLN A 9 -15.38 11.29 -28.74
N ASN A 10 -14.40 11.52 -27.86
CA ASN A 10 -14.42 10.92 -26.53
C ASN A 10 -15.47 11.61 -25.65
N GLU A 11 -16.28 10.82 -25.01
CA GLU A 11 -17.23 11.29 -24.02
C GLU A 11 -16.63 11.16 -22.62
N VAL A 12 -16.69 12.24 -21.84
CA VAL A 12 -16.15 12.28 -20.48
C VAL A 12 -17.31 12.21 -19.50
N PHE A 13 -17.35 11.11 -18.74
CA PHE A 13 -18.37 10.85 -17.72
C PHE A 13 -17.77 10.91 -16.32
N THR A 14 -18.61 11.14 -15.31
CA THR A 14 -18.25 10.91 -13.91
C THR A 14 -18.15 9.41 -13.67
N SER A 15 -16.96 8.93 -13.33
CA SER A 15 -16.76 7.51 -13.00
C SER A 15 -17.32 7.21 -11.61
N LEU A 16 -18.17 6.19 -11.52
CA LEU A 16 -18.72 5.66 -10.26
C LEU A 16 -18.25 4.22 -9.98
N ILE A 17 -17.26 3.75 -10.70
CA ILE A 17 -16.66 2.42 -10.52
C ILE A 17 -15.26 2.55 -9.92
N GLY A 18 -14.76 1.46 -9.31
CA GLY A 18 -13.38 1.40 -8.80
C GLY A 18 -13.25 1.69 -7.31
N SER A 19 -13.92 0.92 -6.44
CA SER A 19 -13.87 1.01 -4.97
C SER A 19 -12.54 1.57 -4.43
N GLY A 20 -12.48 2.85 -4.05
CA GLY A 20 -11.29 3.52 -3.53
C GLY A 20 -10.36 4.15 -4.58
N TYR A 21 -10.51 3.85 -5.85
CA TYR A 21 -9.70 4.42 -6.94
C TYR A 21 -10.51 5.44 -7.74
N TYR A 22 -10.78 6.57 -7.14
CA TYR A 22 -11.55 7.65 -7.75
C TYR A 22 -10.64 8.61 -8.53
N GLY A 23 -11.24 9.40 -9.40
CA GLY A 23 -10.55 10.47 -10.10
C GLY A 23 -9.89 11.44 -9.13
N THR A 24 -8.61 11.72 -9.35
CA THR A 24 -7.83 12.66 -8.55
C THR A 24 -7.45 13.87 -9.38
N ILE A 25 -7.24 15.01 -8.73
CA ILE A 25 -6.80 16.23 -9.37
C ILE A 25 -5.30 16.39 -9.12
N THR A 26 -4.51 16.29 -10.19
CA THR A 26 -3.07 16.56 -10.11
C THR A 26 -2.83 18.06 -10.09
N PRO A 27 -2.20 18.63 -9.05
CA PRO A 27 -1.85 20.05 -9.05
C PRO A 27 -0.98 20.41 -10.26
N PRO A 28 -1.26 21.52 -10.97
CA PRO A 28 -0.53 21.89 -12.18
C PRO A 28 0.99 22.03 -11.98
N VAL A 29 1.43 22.46 -10.80
CA VAL A 29 2.85 22.57 -10.46
C VAL A 29 3.53 21.22 -10.40
N ILE A 30 2.89 20.20 -9.84
CA ILE A 30 3.40 18.83 -9.79
C ILE A 30 3.43 18.24 -11.20
N LYS A 31 2.35 18.41 -11.96
CA LYS A 31 2.29 17.95 -13.35
C LYS A 31 3.47 18.51 -14.15
N ARG A 32 3.66 19.83 -14.16
CA ARG A 32 4.70 20.51 -14.92
C ARG A 32 6.11 20.17 -14.45
N ASN A 33 6.35 20.22 -13.14
CA ASN A 33 7.72 20.17 -12.59
C ASN A 33 8.21 18.75 -12.29
N VAL A 34 7.31 17.79 -12.21
CA VAL A 34 7.65 16.38 -11.92
C VAL A 34 7.25 15.49 -13.08
N LEU A 35 5.96 15.37 -13.39
CA LEU A 35 5.47 14.40 -14.38
C LEU A 35 5.90 14.72 -15.81
N GLU A 36 6.01 16.00 -16.18
CA GLU A 36 6.44 16.44 -17.52
C GLU A 36 7.95 16.73 -17.60
N ASN A 37 8.69 16.62 -16.52
CA ASN A 37 10.10 16.94 -16.47
C ASN A 37 10.95 15.71 -16.82
N PRO A 38 11.72 15.73 -17.93
CA PRO A 38 12.55 14.61 -18.36
C PRO A 38 13.58 14.13 -17.32
N ALA A 39 14.05 15.02 -16.46
CA ALA A 39 14.98 14.67 -15.39
C ALA A 39 14.38 13.66 -14.40
N TRP A 40 13.05 13.63 -14.27
CA TRP A 40 12.35 12.67 -13.42
C TRP A 40 11.93 11.42 -14.20
N TYR A 41 11.20 11.54 -15.29
CA TYR A 41 10.63 10.37 -15.96
C TYR A 41 11.66 9.56 -16.76
N THR A 42 12.83 10.11 -17.09
CA THR A 42 13.95 9.37 -17.69
C THR A 42 14.92 8.81 -16.64
N ALA A 43 14.70 9.10 -15.37
CA ALA A 43 15.57 8.65 -14.30
C ALA A 43 15.46 7.13 -14.09
N TYR A 44 16.64 6.49 -13.93
CA TYR A 44 16.73 5.10 -13.53
C TYR A 44 16.93 5.00 -12.01
N THR A 45 16.87 3.78 -11.48
CA THR A 45 17.15 3.53 -10.07
C THR A 45 18.50 4.14 -9.67
N PRO A 46 18.59 4.88 -8.56
CA PRO A 46 19.82 5.61 -8.17
C PRO A 46 20.85 4.68 -7.53
N TYR A 47 21.41 3.76 -8.30
CA TYR A 47 22.45 2.86 -7.83
C TYR A 47 23.76 3.59 -7.46
N GLN A 48 24.01 4.74 -8.09
CA GLN A 48 25.17 5.58 -7.83
C GLN A 48 24.70 6.85 -7.12
N PRO A 49 24.76 6.90 -5.79
CA PRO A 49 24.25 8.02 -5.02
C PRO A 49 24.91 9.35 -5.35
N GLU A 50 26.18 9.36 -5.70
CA GLU A 50 26.94 10.55 -6.07
C GLU A 50 26.43 11.24 -7.35
N ILE A 51 25.78 10.50 -8.24
CA ILE A 51 25.15 11.04 -9.46
C ILE A 51 23.68 11.39 -9.21
N SER A 52 23.09 10.84 -8.15
CA SER A 52 21.64 10.87 -7.90
C SER A 52 21.26 11.63 -6.63
N GLN A 53 22.11 12.53 -6.14
CA GLN A 53 21.94 13.20 -4.85
C GLN A 53 20.58 13.90 -4.70
N GLY A 54 20.13 14.67 -5.71
CA GLY A 54 18.82 15.32 -5.66
C GLY A 54 17.63 14.34 -5.61
N ARG A 55 17.74 13.19 -6.27
CA ARG A 55 16.71 12.13 -6.19
C ARG A 55 16.72 11.43 -4.84
N LEU A 56 17.89 11.21 -4.25
CA LEU A 56 18.00 10.67 -2.90
C LEU A 56 17.38 11.61 -1.86
N GLU A 57 17.61 12.91 -1.99
CA GLU A 57 16.97 13.92 -1.15
C GLU A 57 15.42 13.83 -1.25
N ALA A 58 14.89 13.68 -2.48
CA ALA A 58 13.46 13.51 -2.68
C ALA A 58 12.93 12.20 -2.05
N LEU A 59 13.68 11.10 -2.10
CA LEU A 59 13.32 9.83 -1.44
C LEU A 59 13.29 9.98 0.09
N PHE A 60 14.25 10.67 0.68
CA PHE A 60 14.25 10.97 2.12
C PHE A 60 13.08 11.88 2.51
N ALA A 61 12.79 12.89 1.70
CA ALA A 61 11.63 13.75 1.91
C ALA A 61 10.32 12.95 1.87
N PHE A 62 10.19 12.00 0.93
CA PHE A 62 9.04 11.09 0.86
C PHE A 62 8.90 10.26 2.14
N GLN A 63 9.99 9.62 2.61
CA GLN A 63 9.95 8.84 3.85
C GLN A 63 9.51 9.69 5.05
N THR A 64 10.03 10.91 5.17
CA THR A 64 9.66 11.85 6.22
C THR A 64 8.17 12.21 6.16
N VAL A 65 7.68 12.57 4.97
CA VAL A 65 6.26 12.92 4.78
C VAL A 65 5.33 11.75 5.14
N ILE A 66 5.68 10.53 4.74
CA ILE A 66 4.87 9.36 5.10
C ILE A 66 4.84 9.12 6.60
N CYS A 67 5.99 9.22 7.29
CA CYS A 67 6.02 9.12 8.75
C CYS A 67 5.17 10.21 9.42
N ASP A 68 5.28 11.45 8.97
CA ASP A 68 4.53 12.58 9.53
C ASP A 68 3.01 12.42 9.33
N MET A 69 2.59 11.88 8.17
CA MET A 69 1.18 11.69 7.86
C MET A 69 0.55 10.48 8.55
N THR A 70 1.31 9.44 8.81
CA THR A 70 0.82 8.16 9.36
C THR A 70 1.11 7.99 10.84
N ALA A 71 1.97 8.83 11.43
CA ALA A 71 2.52 8.69 12.77
C ALA A 71 3.31 7.37 12.98
N LEU A 72 3.70 6.68 11.93
CA LEU A 72 4.57 5.51 12.01
C LEU A 72 6.03 5.95 12.18
N ALA A 73 6.80 5.19 12.95
CA ALA A 73 8.18 5.55 13.30
C ALA A 73 9.15 5.49 12.12
N LEU A 74 8.88 4.64 11.15
CA LEU A 74 9.74 4.40 9.99
C LEU A 74 8.90 4.22 8.73
N SER A 75 9.47 4.64 7.60
CA SER A 75 8.97 4.34 6.27
C SER A 75 10.12 3.93 5.37
N ASN A 76 9.88 3.03 4.42
CA ASN A 76 10.80 2.82 3.31
C ASN A 76 10.63 3.93 2.24
N ALA A 77 11.42 3.89 1.18
CA ALA A 77 11.09 4.61 -0.04
C ALA A 77 9.82 4.01 -0.68
N SER A 78 9.26 4.66 -1.68
CA SER A 78 8.04 4.18 -2.33
C SER A 78 8.21 2.77 -2.93
N MET A 79 7.13 2.01 -2.94
CA MET A 79 7.00 0.77 -3.69
C MET A 79 6.20 0.99 -4.97
N LEU A 80 6.06 -0.04 -5.81
CA LEU A 80 5.38 0.08 -7.10
C LEU A 80 3.94 0.57 -6.96
N ASP A 81 3.18 -0.09 -6.07
CA ASP A 81 1.79 0.24 -5.76
C ASP A 81 1.40 -0.28 -4.37
N GLU A 82 0.18 0.04 -3.92
CA GLU A 82 -0.30 -0.35 -2.60
C GLU A 82 -0.47 -1.87 -2.45
N GLY A 83 -0.96 -2.55 -3.48
CA GLY A 83 -1.14 -4.02 -3.44
C GLY A 83 0.19 -4.74 -3.32
N THR A 84 1.21 -4.29 -4.07
CA THR A 84 2.58 -4.80 -3.95
C THR A 84 3.16 -4.50 -2.57
N ALA A 85 2.97 -3.28 -2.05
CA ALA A 85 3.44 -2.91 -0.72
C ALA A 85 2.83 -3.81 0.37
N ALA A 86 1.53 -4.07 0.31
CA ALA A 86 0.84 -4.98 1.23
C ALA A 86 1.36 -6.42 1.14
N ALA A 87 1.63 -6.92 -0.07
CA ALA A 87 2.19 -8.25 -0.27
C ALA A 87 3.65 -8.37 0.23
N GLU A 88 4.45 -7.32 0.05
CA GLU A 88 5.81 -7.27 0.61
C GLU A 88 5.76 -7.16 2.15
N ALA A 89 4.82 -6.39 2.71
CA ALA A 89 4.60 -6.33 4.16
C ALA A 89 4.24 -7.70 4.75
N MET A 90 3.39 -8.49 4.07
CA MET A 90 3.11 -9.87 4.46
C MET A 90 4.39 -10.72 4.54
N THR A 91 5.25 -10.65 3.52
CA THR A 91 6.49 -11.44 3.50
C THR A 91 7.49 -10.94 4.53
N LEU A 92 7.55 -9.65 4.78
CA LEU A 92 8.36 -9.05 5.84
C LEU A 92 7.85 -9.51 7.21
N ALA A 93 6.54 -9.43 7.44
CA ALA A 93 5.92 -9.91 8.68
C ALA A 93 6.25 -11.38 8.94
N ARG A 94 6.15 -12.25 7.91
CA ARG A 94 6.48 -13.67 8.03
C ARG A 94 7.92 -13.91 8.46
N ARG A 95 8.86 -13.14 7.95
CA ARG A 95 10.29 -13.28 8.27
C ARG A 95 10.68 -12.68 9.62
N SER A 96 9.93 -11.70 10.10
CA SER A 96 10.23 -10.93 11.30
C SER A 96 9.46 -11.44 12.52
N SER A 97 8.30 -12.06 12.31
CA SER A 97 7.48 -12.63 13.38
C SER A 97 8.15 -13.83 14.01
N LYS A 98 7.91 -14.01 15.32
CA LYS A 98 8.36 -15.16 16.11
C LYS A 98 7.28 -16.23 16.28
N VAL A 99 6.16 -16.06 15.61
CA VAL A 99 5.03 -17.00 15.65
C VAL A 99 5.38 -18.27 14.85
N ALA A 100 4.73 -19.39 15.19
CA ALA A 100 4.97 -20.69 14.58
C ALA A 100 4.87 -20.68 13.05
N ASP A 101 5.57 -21.62 12.40
CA ASP A 101 5.70 -21.66 10.93
C ASP A 101 4.39 -21.94 10.20
N ASP A 102 3.42 -22.55 10.84
CA ASP A 102 2.07 -22.84 10.33
C ASP A 102 1.07 -21.71 10.56
N ALA A 103 1.47 -20.62 11.23
CA ALA A 103 0.63 -19.47 11.46
C ALA A 103 0.21 -18.80 10.13
N ILE A 104 -1.01 -18.27 10.11
CA ILE A 104 -1.63 -17.70 8.91
C ILE A 104 -1.43 -16.19 8.83
N PHE A 105 -1.72 -15.61 7.66
CA PHE A 105 -1.81 -14.17 7.47
C PHE A 105 -3.27 -13.75 7.44
N LEU A 106 -3.64 -12.77 8.24
CA LEU A 106 -4.99 -12.23 8.30
C LEU A 106 -5.12 -10.96 7.45
N ILE A 107 -6.24 -10.83 6.76
CA ILE A 107 -6.61 -9.61 6.04
C ILE A 107 -7.98 -9.17 6.52
N ASP A 108 -8.09 -7.92 6.93
CA ASP A 108 -9.38 -7.35 7.28
C ASP A 108 -10.33 -7.28 6.08
N LYS A 109 -11.61 -7.54 6.33
CA LYS A 109 -12.67 -7.45 5.31
C LYS A 109 -12.77 -6.08 4.63
N GLY A 110 -12.36 -5.02 5.32
CA GLY A 110 -12.34 -3.65 4.83
C GLY A 110 -11.20 -3.31 3.87
N VAL A 111 -10.25 -4.22 3.62
CA VAL A 111 -9.16 -4.01 2.65
C VAL A 111 -9.71 -4.07 1.23
N HIS A 112 -9.18 -3.24 0.32
CA HIS A 112 -9.57 -3.25 -1.10
C HIS A 112 -9.41 -4.63 -1.74
N THR A 113 -10.38 -5.01 -2.55
CA THR A 113 -10.43 -6.32 -3.22
C THR A 113 -9.19 -6.56 -4.09
N GLN A 114 -8.70 -5.53 -4.77
CA GLN A 114 -7.50 -5.60 -5.60
C GLN A 114 -6.26 -5.91 -4.75
N THR A 115 -6.11 -5.24 -3.61
CA THR A 115 -5.01 -5.48 -2.66
C THR A 115 -5.05 -6.90 -2.12
N LYS A 116 -6.23 -7.38 -1.70
CA LYS A 116 -6.42 -8.78 -1.27
C LYS A 116 -5.97 -9.76 -2.36
N ALA A 117 -6.35 -9.54 -3.61
CA ALA A 117 -5.99 -10.42 -4.73
C ALA A 117 -4.47 -10.49 -4.94
N VAL A 118 -3.77 -9.37 -4.84
CA VAL A 118 -2.30 -9.31 -4.95
C VAL A 118 -1.63 -10.08 -3.80
N VAL A 119 -2.08 -9.85 -2.56
CA VAL A 119 -1.57 -10.54 -1.37
C VAL A 119 -1.76 -12.06 -1.49
N VAL A 120 -2.96 -12.53 -1.85
CA VAL A 120 -3.26 -13.95 -2.05
C VAL A 120 -2.40 -14.55 -3.17
N THR A 121 -2.23 -13.82 -4.26
CA THR A 121 -1.38 -14.26 -5.38
C THR A 121 0.08 -14.43 -4.95
N ARG A 122 0.60 -13.52 -4.15
CA ARG A 122 1.97 -13.58 -3.62
C ARG A 122 2.12 -14.66 -2.55
N ALA A 123 1.10 -14.88 -1.72
CA ALA A 123 1.10 -15.88 -0.65
C ALA A 123 1.17 -17.32 -1.18
N LYS A 124 0.45 -17.61 -2.28
CA LYS A 124 0.30 -18.95 -2.83
C LYS A 124 1.61 -19.69 -3.09
N PRO A 125 2.59 -19.16 -3.86
CA PRO A 125 3.85 -19.85 -4.10
C PRO A 125 4.73 -19.98 -2.86
N LEU A 126 4.47 -19.20 -1.82
CA LEU A 126 5.20 -19.25 -0.54
C LEU A 126 4.56 -20.22 0.46
N GLY A 127 3.45 -20.87 0.11
CA GLY A 127 2.71 -21.75 1.01
C GLY A 127 2.04 -21.01 2.19
N ILE A 128 1.87 -19.70 2.10
CA ILE A 128 1.24 -18.89 3.16
C ILE A 128 -0.27 -18.99 3.02
N THR A 129 -0.94 -19.44 4.10
CA THR A 129 -2.40 -19.39 4.20
C THR A 129 -2.84 -17.97 4.53
N VAL A 130 -3.75 -17.43 3.73
CA VAL A 130 -4.36 -16.11 3.92
C VAL A 130 -5.83 -16.29 4.26
N LEU A 131 -6.30 -15.62 5.32
CA LEU A 131 -7.70 -15.66 5.74
C LEU A 131 -8.25 -14.24 5.86
N GLU A 132 -9.40 -14.02 5.23
CA GLU A 132 -10.16 -12.79 5.40
C GLU A 132 -10.98 -12.86 6.69
N VAL A 133 -10.92 -11.81 7.51
CA VAL A 133 -11.57 -11.74 8.82
C VAL A 133 -12.19 -10.36 9.05
N ASP A 134 -13.02 -10.24 10.05
CA ASP A 134 -13.30 -8.98 10.71
C ASP A 134 -12.20 -8.74 11.76
N ALA A 135 -11.35 -7.74 11.53
CA ALA A 135 -10.24 -7.45 12.43
C ALA A 135 -10.69 -7.12 13.86
N LEU A 136 -11.93 -6.61 14.03
CA LEU A 136 -12.49 -6.33 15.35
C LEU A 136 -13.06 -7.56 16.06
N ALA A 137 -13.12 -8.71 15.38
CA ALA A 137 -13.75 -9.94 15.89
C ALA A 137 -12.89 -11.19 15.59
N ILE A 138 -11.57 -11.07 15.67
CA ILE A 138 -10.67 -12.23 15.50
C ILE A 138 -10.93 -13.25 16.61
N PRO A 139 -11.24 -14.52 16.28
CA PRO A 139 -11.50 -15.54 17.29
C PRO A 139 -10.30 -15.76 18.21
N ALA A 140 -10.55 -15.91 19.51
CA ALA A 140 -9.52 -16.21 20.49
C ALA A 140 -8.78 -17.52 20.13
N GLY A 141 -7.46 -17.51 20.28
CA GLY A 141 -6.60 -18.66 19.95
C GLY A 141 -6.26 -18.79 18.46
N THR A 142 -6.66 -17.86 17.61
CA THR A 142 -6.21 -17.84 16.22
C THR A 142 -4.69 -17.60 16.19
N SER A 143 -3.94 -18.53 15.59
CA SER A 143 -2.49 -18.38 15.38
C SER A 143 -2.24 -17.67 14.06
N TYR A 144 -1.71 -16.44 14.11
CA TYR A 144 -1.37 -15.65 12.92
C TYR A 144 -0.08 -14.86 13.14
N PHE A 145 0.67 -14.65 12.07
CA PHE A 145 1.94 -13.91 12.11
C PHE A 145 1.81 -12.45 11.69
N GLY A 146 0.73 -12.09 11.04
CA GLY A 146 0.49 -10.73 10.59
C GLY A 146 -0.98 -10.48 10.28
N LEU A 147 -1.38 -9.23 10.40
CA LEU A 147 -2.71 -8.73 10.09
C LEU A 147 -2.59 -7.49 9.21
N LEU A 148 -3.27 -7.50 8.08
CA LEU A 148 -3.41 -6.31 7.22
C LEU A 148 -4.75 -5.62 7.49
N VAL A 149 -4.70 -4.37 7.86
CA VAL A 149 -5.86 -3.47 7.97
C VAL A 149 -5.73 -2.32 6.99
N GLN A 150 -6.83 -1.63 6.71
CA GLN A 150 -6.85 -0.46 5.84
C GLN A 150 -7.57 0.71 6.51
N TYR A 151 -7.01 1.89 6.39
CA TYR A 151 -7.53 3.10 7.01
C TYR A 151 -7.44 4.30 6.05
N PRO A 152 -8.56 4.96 5.67
CA PRO A 152 -9.92 4.44 5.79
C PRO A 152 -10.12 3.12 5.05
N ASP A 153 -11.13 2.34 5.41
CA ASP A 153 -11.42 1.08 4.74
C ASP A 153 -12.07 1.29 3.35
N ALA A 154 -12.31 0.20 2.62
CA ALA A 154 -12.92 0.24 1.28
C ALA A 154 -14.34 0.84 1.25
N THR A 155 -15.01 0.96 2.39
CA THR A 155 -16.33 1.61 2.53
C THR A 155 -16.21 3.07 2.94
N GLY A 156 -15.01 3.56 3.26
CA GLY A 156 -14.74 4.88 3.82
C GLY A 156 -14.88 4.94 5.34
N ALA A 157 -15.04 3.81 6.01
CA ALA A 157 -15.10 3.78 7.47
C ALA A 157 -13.73 4.10 8.09
N ILE A 158 -13.79 4.84 9.19
CA ILE A 158 -12.63 5.22 10.01
C ILE A 158 -12.70 4.42 11.30
N VAL A 159 -11.83 3.42 11.44
CA VAL A 159 -11.84 2.47 12.55
C VAL A 159 -10.58 2.63 13.38
N ASP A 160 -10.71 2.69 14.69
CA ASP A 160 -9.57 2.64 15.61
C ASP A 160 -9.11 1.19 15.81
N TYR A 161 -7.97 0.85 15.23
CA TYR A 161 -7.36 -0.48 15.34
C TYR A 161 -6.34 -0.59 16.48
N SER A 162 -6.18 0.41 17.36
CA SER A 162 -5.14 0.41 18.41
C SER A 162 -5.19 -0.84 19.26
N LYS A 163 -6.37 -1.21 19.78
CA LYS A 163 -6.55 -2.42 20.62
C LYS A 163 -6.25 -3.72 19.87
N VAL A 164 -6.56 -3.74 18.57
CA VAL A 164 -6.29 -4.90 17.71
C VAL A 164 -4.79 -5.04 17.49
N ALA A 165 -4.10 -3.92 17.26
CA ALA A 165 -2.66 -3.88 17.09
C ALA A 165 -1.94 -4.31 18.37
N ASP A 166 -2.36 -3.81 19.54
CA ASP A 166 -1.80 -4.19 20.83
C ASP A 166 -1.94 -5.71 21.07
N ALA A 167 -3.12 -6.26 20.86
CA ALA A 167 -3.37 -7.68 21.02
C ALA A 167 -2.55 -8.54 20.03
N ALA A 168 -2.40 -8.08 18.79
CA ALA A 168 -1.56 -8.75 17.80
C ALA A 168 -0.08 -8.76 18.21
N HIS A 169 0.44 -7.63 18.68
CA HIS A 169 1.82 -7.50 19.15
C HIS A 169 2.09 -8.36 20.39
N GLU A 170 1.16 -8.42 21.34
CA GLU A 170 1.24 -9.32 22.49
C GLU A 170 1.30 -10.79 22.08
N ALA A 171 0.61 -11.16 21.00
CA ALA A 171 0.65 -12.51 20.42
C ALA A 171 1.90 -12.76 19.55
N GLY A 172 2.77 -11.77 19.35
CA GLY A 172 3.98 -11.85 18.52
C GLY A 172 3.74 -11.68 17.02
N ALA A 173 2.53 -11.28 16.62
CA ALA A 173 2.18 -10.94 15.26
C ALA A 173 2.49 -9.46 14.95
N LEU A 174 2.50 -9.10 13.67
CA LEU A 174 2.68 -7.71 13.20
C LEU A 174 1.39 -7.18 12.56
N VAL A 175 1.18 -5.85 12.61
CA VAL A 175 0.04 -5.17 11.97
C VAL A 175 0.55 -4.09 11.03
#